data_99d2b811b24204ba94fdf4453c459976
#
_entry.id   99d2b811b24204ba94fdf4453c459976
#
_cell.length_a   1.000
_cell.length_b   1.000
_cell.length_c   1.000
_cell.angle_alpha   90.00
_cell.angle_beta   90.00
_cell.angle_gamma   90.00
#
_symmetry.space_group_name_H-M   'P 1'
#
loop_
_entity.id
_entity.type
_entity.pdbx_description
1 polymer ?
#
loop_
_entity_poly.entity_id
_entity_poly.type
_entity_poly.pdbx_seq_one_letter_code
_entity_poly.pdbx_strand_id
1 'polypeptide(L)'
;MKYGLIFSLLILTAFVCGIVELGAEVEIALEAELAQEIVEPMIIDDNKVGKDASNGKFIWMEGEPVAGGGGAGHADFIVNIPEPGKYALWGHVIAWDGNSDSFWVTWEPADPKEDAQATQNTQFRWGVGQGGTWHWDRINHWLDGGTFDREWKFNKAGETLLRIAVREDATMLDAIFVTTNVKATAADQANVRLPTDKDRKIQIEGLAVDAKGKAATTWGGLKQVYQF
;
A
#
# COMPACT_ATOMS: atom_id res chain seq x y z
N MET A 1 28.24 -12.87 -78.58
CA MET A 1 28.17 -13.45 -77.21
C MET A 1 28.15 -12.31 -76.22
N LYS A 2 27.00 -12.05 -75.62
CA LYS A 2 26.81 -10.97 -74.61
C LYS A 2 26.48 -11.63 -73.27
N TYR A 3 27.34 -11.48 -72.30
CA TYR A 3 27.13 -11.96 -70.91
C TYR A 3 26.43 -10.86 -70.13
N GLY A 4 25.19 -11.13 -69.72
CA GLY A 4 24.46 -10.26 -68.81
C GLY A 4 24.84 -10.63 -67.36
N LEU A 5 25.28 -9.65 -66.61
CA LEU A 5 25.61 -9.74 -65.20
C LEU A 5 24.33 -9.47 -64.40
N ILE A 6 23.82 -10.50 -63.71
CA ILE A 6 22.66 -10.33 -62.81
C ILE A 6 23.23 -10.00 -61.43
N PHE A 7 22.98 -8.76 -60.95
CA PHE A 7 23.26 -8.31 -59.58
C PHE A 7 22.11 -8.74 -58.70
N SER A 8 22.28 -9.75 -57.87
CA SER A 8 21.34 -10.10 -56.79
C SER A 8 21.62 -9.19 -55.61
N LEU A 9 20.69 -8.26 -55.33
CA LEU A 9 20.69 -7.41 -54.15
C LEU A 9 20.07 -8.19 -52.98
N LEU A 10 20.91 -8.66 -52.06
CA LEU A 10 20.46 -9.27 -50.80
C LEU A 10 20.12 -8.13 -49.83
N ILE A 11 18.83 -7.92 -49.60
CA ILE A 11 18.34 -7.01 -48.56
C ILE A 11 18.38 -7.79 -47.23
N LEU A 12 19.38 -7.47 -46.40
CA LEU A 12 19.49 -7.95 -45.04
C LEU A 12 18.58 -7.11 -44.15
N THR A 13 17.36 -7.55 -43.89
CA THR A 13 16.48 -6.95 -42.91
C THR A 13 16.96 -7.32 -41.52
N ALA A 14 17.68 -6.41 -40.87
CA ALA A 14 18.00 -6.53 -39.46
C ALA A 14 16.69 -6.39 -38.63
N PHE A 15 16.20 -7.49 -38.12
CA PHE A 15 15.15 -7.52 -37.15
C PHE A 15 15.74 -7.05 -35.81
N VAL A 16 15.61 -5.77 -35.49
CA VAL A 16 15.93 -5.25 -34.16
C VAL A 16 14.84 -5.75 -33.23
N CYS A 17 15.07 -6.90 -32.62
CA CYS A 17 14.26 -7.39 -31.52
C CYS A 17 14.56 -6.46 -30.33
N GLY A 18 13.73 -5.47 -30.12
CA GLY A 18 13.78 -4.64 -28.93
C GLY A 18 13.55 -5.55 -27.72
N ILE A 19 14.62 -5.79 -26.97
CA ILE A 19 14.51 -6.40 -25.65
C ILE A 19 13.79 -5.33 -24.80
N VAL A 20 12.51 -5.52 -24.57
CA VAL A 20 11.81 -4.80 -23.50
C VAL A 20 12.40 -5.39 -22.22
N GLU A 21 13.34 -4.69 -21.59
CA GLU A 21 13.68 -4.97 -20.21
C GLU A 21 12.38 -4.79 -19.41
N LEU A 22 11.77 -5.88 -19.04
CA LEU A 22 10.80 -5.87 -17.95
C LEU A 22 11.62 -5.47 -16.72
N GLY A 23 11.48 -4.22 -16.29
CA GLY A 23 12.03 -3.77 -15.01
C GLY A 23 11.61 -4.74 -13.92
N ALA A 24 12.48 -4.97 -12.94
CA ALA A 24 12.10 -5.77 -11.77
C ALA A 24 10.88 -5.15 -11.10
N GLU A 25 9.96 -6.00 -10.65
CA GLU A 25 8.81 -5.51 -9.87
C GLU A 25 9.32 -4.76 -8.64
N VAL A 26 8.73 -3.60 -8.36
CA VAL A 26 8.95 -2.90 -7.10
C VAL A 26 8.20 -3.64 -6.00
N GLU A 27 8.88 -3.91 -4.91
CA GLU A 27 8.34 -4.52 -3.71
C GLU A 27 8.80 -3.74 -2.48
N ILE A 28 7.84 -3.26 -1.69
CA ILE A 28 8.08 -2.58 -0.41
C ILE A 28 7.19 -3.25 0.62
N ALA A 29 7.79 -3.78 1.68
CA ALA A 29 7.08 -4.40 2.78
C ALA A 29 7.29 -3.59 4.06
N LEU A 30 6.20 -3.30 4.78
CA LEU A 30 6.18 -2.45 5.97
C LEU A 30 5.47 -3.18 7.11
N GLU A 31 6.04 -3.08 8.32
CA GLU A 31 5.33 -3.46 9.54
C GLU A 31 4.33 -2.38 9.93
N ALA A 32 3.15 -2.79 10.34
CA ALA A 32 2.09 -1.84 10.68
C ALA A 32 2.41 -1.07 11.98
N GLU A 33 2.99 -1.72 12.97
CA GLU A 33 3.38 -1.11 14.24
C GLU A 33 4.57 -0.15 14.13
N LEU A 34 5.27 -0.16 12.99
CA LEU A 34 6.35 0.78 12.67
C LEU A 34 5.88 1.96 11.82
N ALA A 35 4.59 2.26 11.82
CA ALA A 35 4.06 3.47 11.20
C ALA A 35 4.73 4.73 11.75
N GLN A 36 4.83 5.78 10.93
CA GLN A 36 5.40 7.09 11.34
C GLN A 36 4.61 7.73 12.47
N GLU A 37 3.31 7.58 12.44
CA GLU A 37 2.38 8.08 13.46
C GLU A 37 1.25 7.06 13.63
N ILE A 38 0.85 6.81 14.87
CA ILE A 38 -0.34 6.02 15.20
C ILE A 38 -1.16 6.86 16.17
N VAL A 39 -2.40 7.14 15.78
CA VAL A 39 -3.33 8.03 16.50
C VAL A 39 -4.49 7.24 17.05
N GLU A 40 -4.76 7.39 18.35
CA GLU A 40 -5.91 6.77 19.00
C GLU A 40 -7.25 7.12 18.32
N PRO A 41 -8.20 6.19 18.30
CA PRO A 41 -8.25 4.91 19.01
C PRO A 41 -7.49 3.73 18.35
N MET A 42 -6.75 3.94 17.27
CA MET A 42 -5.85 2.90 16.75
C MET A 42 -4.65 2.74 17.68
N ILE A 43 -4.34 1.53 18.08
CA ILE A 43 -3.26 1.19 19.00
C ILE A 43 -2.38 0.08 18.44
N ILE A 44 -1.15 -0.02 18.98
CA ILE A 44 -0.30 -1.19 18.80
C ILE A 44 -0.65 -2.22 19.87
N ASP A 45 -0.78 -3.48 19.47
CA ASP A 45 -1.03 -4.58 20.38
C ASP A 45 -0.17 -5.81 20.01
N ASP A 46 -0.01 -6.71 20.99
CA ASP A 46 0.68 -7.99 20.87
C ASP A 46 -0.09 -9.12 21.60
N ASN A 47 -1.40 -8.92 21.78
CA ASN A 47 -2.26 -9.82 22.51
C ASN A 47 -2.36 -11.22 21.87
N LYS A 48 -3.01 -12.15 22.57
CA LYS A 48 -3.18 -13.53 22.10
C LYS A 48 -4.03 -13.65 20.84
N VAL A 49 -4.85 -12.67 20.55
CA VAL A 49 -5.75 -12.66 19.39
C VAL A 49 -4.94 -12.43 18.12
N GLY A 50 -3.96 -11.51 18.18
CA GLY A 50 -3.00 -11.27 17.09
C GLY A 50 -1.77 -12.17 17.15
N LYS A 51 -1.86 -13.32 17.82
CA LYS A 51 -0.79 -14.32 17.83
C LYS A 51 -0.37 -14.67 16.40
N ASP A 52 0.92 -14.86 16.20
CA ASP A 52 1.55 -15.14 14.91
C ASP A 52 1.58 -13.93 13.93
N ALA A 53 1.32 -12.70 14.41
CA ALA A 53 1.63 -11.49 13.68
C ALA A 53 3.13 -11.39 13.36
N SER A 54 3.47 -10.75 12.25
CA SER A 54 4.86 -10.42 11.89
C SER A 54 5.48 -9.61 13.03
N ASN A 55 6.72 -9.88 13.36
CA ASN A 55 7.39 -9.22 14.49
C ASN A 55 6.62 -9.25 15.84
N GLY A 56 5.55 -10.06 15.93
CA GLY A 56 4.73 -10.27 17.14
C GLY A 56 3.85 -9.10 17.54
N LYS A 57 3.60 -8.15 16.65
CA LYS A 57 2.78 -6.96 16.87
C LYS A 57 1.89 -6.66 15.70
N PHE A 58 0.83 -5.90 15.95
CA PHE A 58 -0.11 -5.44 14.94
C PHE A 58 -0.78 -4.14 15.40
N ILE A 59 -1.53 -3.49 14.54
CA ILE A 59 -2.34 -2.33 14.89
C ILE A 59 -3.82 -2.64 14.70
N TRP A 60 -4.66 -2.06 15.56
CA TRP A 60 -6.11 -2.19 15.51
C TRP A 60 -6.79 -1.13 16.39
N MET A 61 -8.09 -1.07 16.34
CA MET A 61 -8.91 -0.46 17.37
C MET A 61 -9.57 -1.59 18.18
N GLU A 62 -9.33 -1.63 19.48
CA GLU A 62 -10.03 -2.51 20.40
C GLU A 62 -11.35 -1.87 20.82
N GLY A 63 -12.40 -2.66 20.95
CA GLY A 63 -13.68 -2.23 21.55
C GLY A 63 -14.80 -2.08 20.56
N GLU A 64 -15.73 -1.18 20.89
CA GLU A 64 -16.95 -0.97 20.13
C GLU A 64 -16.71 -0.26 18.80
N PRO A 65 -17.51 -0.57 17.75
CA PRO A 65 -17.38 0.07 16.46
C PRO A 65 -17.45 1.60 16.55
N VAL A 66 -16.68 2.27 15.73
CA VAL A 66 -16.73 3.73 15.64
C VAL A 66 -18.07 4.16 15.05
N ALA A 67 -18.88 4.81 15.85
CA ALA A 67 -20.17 5.31 15.41
C ALA A 67 -20.00 6.32 14.25
N GLY A 68 -20.68 6.07 13.15
CA GLY A 68 -20.68 6.97 12.00
C GLY A 68 -19.50 6.81 11.03
N GLY A 69 -18.72 5.74 11.16
CA GLY A 69 -17.73 5.40 10.14
C GLY A 69 -16.41 6.12 10.24
N GLY A 70 -15.96 6.40 11.41
CA GLY A 70 -14.58 6.48 11.69
C GLY A 70 -13.80 7.73 11.40
N GLY A 71 -12.55 7.53 11.31
CA GLY A 71 -11.57 8.52 10.93
C GLY A 71 -10.80 9.18 12.06
N ALA A 72 -11.20 9.01 13.32
CA ALA A 72 -10.43 9.59 14.42
C ALA A 72 -9.06 8.91 14.59
N GLY A 73 -9.04 7.57 14.64
CA GLY A 73 -7.81 6.79 14.77
C GLY A 73 -7.21 6.41 13.42
N HIS A 74 -5.91 6.51 13.30
CA HIS A 74 -5.23 6.14 12.05
C HIS A 74 -3.75 5.79 12.28
N ALA A 75 -3.16 5.16 11.27
CA ALA A 75 -1.72 5.00 11.14
C ALA A 75 -1.26 5.63 9.83
N ASP A 76 -0.18 6.41 9.92
CA ASP A 76 0.47 7.09 8.80
C ASP A 76 1.80 6.43 8.47
N PHE A 77 2.00 6.09 7.22
CA PHE A 77 3.21 5.46 6.70
C PHE A 77 3.86 6.36 5.67
N ILE A 78 5.16 6.65 5.85
CA ILE A 78 5.96 7.23 4.79
C ILE A 78 6.43 6.11 3.86
N VAL A 79 5.97 6.14 2.61
CA VAL A 79 6.33 5.17 1.59
C VAL A 79 7.17 5.88 0.53
N ASN A 80 8.43 5.44 0.37
CA ASN A 80 9.30 6.00 -0.65
C ASN A 80 9.10 5.27 -1.98
N ILE A 81 8.41 5.90 -2.92
CA ILE A 81 8.16 5.38 -4.25
C ILE A 81 9.41 5.52 -5.10
N PRO A 82 10.04 4.42 -5.56
CA PRO A 82 11.31 4.48 -6.25
C PRO A 82 11.20 4.99 -7.70
N GLU A 83 10.05 4.81 -8.35
CA GLU A 83 9.83 5.18 -9.74
C GLU A 83 8.36 5.56 -10.02
N PRO A 84 8.07 6.39 -11.04
CA PRO A 84 6.71 6.64 -11.47
C PRO A 84 6.03 5.36 -11.96
N GLY A 85 4.74 5.21 -11.63
CA GLY A 85 4.03 4.01 -12.04
C GLY A 85 2.66 3.85 -11.37
N LYS A 86 2.08 2.70 -11.60
CA LYS A 86 0.90 2.24 -10.87
C LYS A 86 1.32 1.24 -9.82
N TYR A 87 0.73 1.36 -8.66
CA TYR A 87 1.01 0.53 -7.49
C TYR A 87 -0.25 -0.07 -6.93
N ALA A 88 -0.11 -1.27 -6.41
CA ALA A 88 -1.10 -1.99 -5.64
C ALA A 88 -0.67 -2.06 -4.18
N LEU A 89 -1.65 -2.11 -3.29
CA LEU A 89 -1.46 -2.31 -1.85
C LEU A 89 -2.10 -3.62 -1.41
N TRP A 90 -1.44 -4.27 -0.47
CA TRP A 90 -1.94 -5.44 0.22
C TRP A 90 -1.78 -5.22 1.72
N GLY A 91 -2.74 -5.68 2.50
CA GLY A 91 -2.61 -5.76 3.94
C GLY A 91 -2.62 -7.20 4.42
N HIS A 92 -1.79 -7.51 5.41
CA HIS A 92 -1.82 -8.75 6.16
C HIS A 92 -2.73 -8.54 7.37
N VAL A 93 -3.88 -9.21 7.38
CA VAL A 93 -5.03 -8.80 8.20
C VAL A 93 -5.72 -9.98 8.88
N ILE A 94 -6.47 -9.66 9.94
CA ILE A 94 -7.58 -10.47 10.47
C ILE A 94 -8.83 -9.62 10.47
N ALA A 95 -9.93 -10.17 9.94
CA ALA A 95 -11.26 -9.55 9.97
C ALA A 95 -12.29 -10.61 10.35
N TRP A 96 -12.89 -10.47 11.53
CA TRP A 96 -13.66 -11.53 12.15
C TRP A 96 -15.04 -11.75 11.55
N ASP A 97 -15.71 -10.67 11.22
CA ASP A 97 -17.08 -10.68 10.73
C ASP A 97 -17.42 -9.39 9.96
N GLY A 98 -18.64 -9.28 9.49
CA GLY A 98 -19.08 -8.13 8.69
C GLY A 98 -19.26 -6.81 9.45
N ASN A 99 -18.96 -6.76 10.75
CA ASN A 99 -18.92 -5.54 11.55
C ASN A 99 -17.48 -5.14 11.90
N SER A 100 -16.52 -5.96 11.51
CA SER A 100 -15.10 -5.81 11.83
C SER A 100 -14.26 -6.21 10.60
N ASP A 101 -14.57 -5.62 9.45
CA ASP A 101 -13.98 -6.01 8.16
C ASP A 101 -13.61 -4.82 7.27
N SER A 102 -13.29 -3.67 7.84
CA SER A 102 -12.91 -2.55 6.97
C SER A 102 -12.09 -1.44 7.63
N PHE A 103 -11.32 -0.78 6.77
CA PHE A 103 -10.56 0.43 7.03
C PHE A 103 -10.91 1.53 6.01
N TRP A 104 -10.55 2.77 6.34
CA TRP A 104 -10.39 3.85 5.37
C TRP A 104 -8.94 3.90 4.89
N VAL A 105 -8.73 4.08 3.58
CA VAL A 105 -7.38 4.10 3.00
C VAL A 105 -7.23 5.26 2.04
N THR A 106 -6.22 6.12 2.29
CA THR A 106 -5.77 7.15 1.36
C THR A 106 -4.27 7.05 1.13
N TRP A 107 -3.81 7.47 -0.05
CA TRP A 107 -2.38 7.45 -0.36
C TRP A 107 -2.01 8.66 -1.22
N GLU A 108 -1.47 9.67 -0.60
CA GLU A 108 -1.09 10.93 -1.23
C GLU A 108 0.38 10.95 -1.66
N PRO A 109 0.72 11.59 -2.78
CA PRO A 109 -0.12 12.40 -3.65
C PRO A 109 -0.67 11.63 -4.89
N ALA A 110 -1.04 10.36 -4.77
CA ALA A 110 -1.65 9.64 -5.88
C ALA A 110 -2.99 10.27 -6.28
N ASP A 111 -3.79 10.67 -5.29
CA ASP A 111 -4.94 11.54 -5.46
C ASP A 111 -5.03 12.53 -4.27
N PRO A 112 -4.58 13.78 -4.45
CA PRO A 112 -4.60 14.76 -3.36
C PRO A 112 -6.00 15.21 -2.95
N LYS A 113 -7.05 14.76 -3.64
CA LYS A 113 -8.45 15.03 -3.27
C LYS A 113 -9.05 13.91 -2.44
N GLU A 114 -8.32 12.82 -2.25
CA GLU A 114 -8.74 11.75 -1.37
C GLU A 114 -8.70 12.24 0.08
N ASP A 115 -9.85 12.23 0.73
CA ASP A 115 -10.00 12.48 2.14
C ASP A 115 -10.83 11.34 2.74
N ALA A 116 -10.14 10.41 3.41
CA ALA A 116 -10.78 9.28 4.04
C ALA A 116 -11.69 9.72 5.20
N GLN A 117 -11.39 10.87 5.80
CA GLN A 117 -12.15 11.38 6.93
C GLN A 117 -13.36 12.22 6.52
N ALA A 118 -13.36 12.73 5.31
CA ALA A 118 -14.49 13.52 4.81
C ALA A 118 -15.70 12.65 4.57
N THR A 119 -15.77 11.48 5.10
CA THR A 119 -16.97 10.75 5.19
C THR A 119 -16.97 9.31 4.78
N GLN A 120 -17.97 8.67 5.09
CA GLN A 120 -18.74 7.54 4.56
C GLN A 120 -18.64 7.35 3.02
N ASN A 121 -17.59 7.92 2.37
CA ASN A 121 -17.38 7.74 0.96
C ASN A 121 -16.81 6.33 0.72
N THR A 122 -17.63 5.48 0.16
CA THR A 122 -17.29 4.09 -0.16
C THR A 122 -16.07 3.95 -1.07
N GLN A 123 -15.66 5.02 -1.75
CA GLN A 123 -14.47 5.01 -2.61
C GLN A 123 -13.17 4.85 -1.83
N PHE A 124 -13.14 5.24 -0.56
CA PHE A 124 -11.96 5.13 0.28
C PHE A 124 -12.01 3.95 1.24
N ARG A 125 -13.11 3.24 1.24
CA ARG A 125 -13.29 2.08 2.09
C ARG A 125 -12.61 0.86 1.48
N TRP A 126 -11.68 0.30 2.22
CA TRP A 126 -11.17 -1.03 1.99
C TRP A 126 -12.07 -2.04 2.71
N GLY A 127 -12.81 -2.84 1.96
CA GLY A 127 -13.52 -3.99 2.50
C GLY A 127 -12.53 -5.15 2.58
N VAL A 128 -12.24 -5.56 3.80
CA VAL A 128 -11.28 -6.63 4.10
C VAL A 128 -12.00 -7.98 3.99
N GLY A 129 -11.36 -8.94 3.35
CA GLY A 129 -11.85 -10.31 3.31
C GLY A 129 -11.91 -10.91 4.71
N GLN A 130 -13.07 -11.51 5.08
CA GLN A 130 -13.25 -12.09 6.40
C GLN A 130 -12.40 -13.35 6.60
N GLY A 131 -11.77 -13.46 7.77
CA GLY A 131 -10.97 -14.60 8.18
C GLY A 131 -10.48 -14.45 9.60
N GLY A 132 -10.54 -15.53 10.40
CA GLY A 132 -10.12 -15.55 11.80
C GLY A 132 -8.63 -15.86 11.98
N THR A 133 -7.84 -15.85 10.92
CA THR A 133 -6.39 -16.02 10.91
C THR A 133 -5.75 -15.00 9.98
N TRP A 134 -4.48 -14.69 10.24
CA TRP A 134 -3.72 -13.81 9.37
C TRP A 134 -3.74 -14.27 7.91
N HIS A 135 -4.10 -13.35 7.03
CA HIS A 135 -4.11 -13.57 5.59
C HIS A 135 -3.83 -12.27 4.84
N TRP A 136 -3.34 -12.40 3.62
CA TRP A 136 -3.17 -11.26 2.74
C TRP A 136 -4.47 -10.92 2.04
N ASP A 137 -4.85 -9.65 2.07
CA ASP A 137 -5.99 -9.11 1.34
C ASP A 137 -5.55 -7.94 0.46
N ARG A 138 -6.01 -7.94 -0.79
CA ARG A 138 -5.75 -6.86 -1.74
C ARG A 138 -6.56 -5.64 -1.36
N ILE A 139 -5.89 -4.49 -1.16
CA ILE A 139 -6.63 -3.26 -0.85
C ILE A 139 -7.46 -2.83 -2.05
N ASN A 140 -8.75 -2.71 -1.83
CA ASN A 140 -9.77 -2.39 -2.81
C ASN A 140 -10.44 -1.06 -2.45
N HIS A 141 -11.39 -0.62 -3.25
CA HIS A 141 -12.37 0.36 -2.83
C HIS A 141 -13.75 -0.29 -2.86
N TRP A 142 -14.40 -0.32 -1.74
CA TRP A 142 -15.71 -0.91 -1.65
C TRP A 142 -16.78 0.08 -2.11
N LEU A 143 -17.48 -0.28 -3.20
CA LEU A 143 -18.68 0.40 -3.69
C LEU A 143 -19.91 -0.46 -3.41
N ASP A 144 -21.08 0.17 -3.33
CA ASP A 144 -22.33 -0.56 -3.27
C ASP A 144 -22.45 -1.48 -4.49
N GLY A 145 -22.60 -2.78 -4.21
CA GLY A 145 -22.71 -3.81 -5.24
C GLY A 145 -21.42 -4.47 -5.69
N GLY A 146 -20.30 -4.21 -5.03
CA GLY A 146 -19.07 -4.95 -5.29
C GLY A 146 -17.81 -4.29 -4.70
N THR A 147 -16.73 -5.06 -4.72
CA THR A 147 -15.39 -4.61 -4.38
C THR A 147 -14.52 -4.64 -5.63
N PHE A 148 -13.70 -3.62 -5.80
CA PHE A 148 -12.79 -3.52 -6.93
C PHE A 148 -11.38 -3.32 -6.41
N ASP A 149 -10.41 -4.03 -7.00
CA ASP A 149 -9.00 -3.81 -6.72
C ASP A 149 -8.61 -2.38 -7.03
N ARG A 150 -7.92 -1.75 -6.11
CA ARG A 150 -7.50 -0.37 -6.25
C ARG A 150 -6.08 -0.28 -6.75
N GLU A 151 -5.82 0.72 -7.59
CA GLU A 151 -4.50 1.09 -8.10
C GLU A 151 -4.25 2.58 -7.80
N TRP A 152 -3.05 2.89 -7.33
CA TRP A 152 -2.60 4.27 -7.17
C TRP A 152 -1.56 4.62 -8.21
N LYS A 153 -1.71 5.78 -8.83
CA LYS A 153 -0.80 6.26 -9.87
C LYS A 153 0.07 7.39 -9.34
N PHE A 154 1.37 7.16 -9.31
CA PHE A 154 2.35 8.19 -9.00
C PHE A 154 3.03 8.66 -10.29
N ASN A 155 3.12 9.98 -10.46
CA ASN A 155 3.73 10.60 -11.64
C ASN A 155 5.23 10.87 -11.46
N LYS A 156 5.76 10.68 -10.25
CA LYS A 156 7.17 10.88 -9.90
C LYS A 156 7.57 9.98 -8.73
N ALA A 157 8.86 9.65 -8.67
CA ALA A 157 9.47 9.03 -7.50
C ALA A 157 9.50 10.01 -6.31
N GLY A 158 9.58 9.48 -5.10
CA GLY A 158 9.73 10.26 -3.87
C GLY A 158 8.89 9.75 -2.71
N GLU A 159 8.95 10.47 -1.62
CA GLU A 159 8.17 10.16 -0.41
C GLU A 159 6.69 10.45 -0.63
N THR A 160 5.86 9.57 -0.10
CA THR A 160 4.40 9.63 -0.18
C THR A 160 3.82 9.28 1.19
N LEU A 161 2.60 9.73 1.46
CA LEU A 161 1.90 9.49 2.71
C LEU A 161 0.75 8.51 2.49
N LEU A 162 0.88 7.30 3.03
CA LEU A 162 -0.19 6.31 3.09
C LEU A 162 -0.83 6.38 4.48
N ARG A 163 -2.14 6.60 4.52
CA ARG A 163 -2.95 6.55 5.74
C ARG A 163 -3.90 5.38 5.72
N ILE A 164 -3.89 4.62 6.80
CA ILE A 164 -4.90 3.61 7.11
C ILE A 164 -5.64 4.10 8.34
N ALA A 165 -6.94 4.38 8.20
CA ALA A 165 -7.74 4.92 9.30
C ALA A 165 -8.81 3.93 9.76
N VAL A 166 -9.14 3.99 11.04
CA VAL A 166 -10.17 3.17 11.64
C VAL A 166 -11.52 3.45 10.98
N ARG A 167 -12.21 2.39 10.60
CA ARG A 167 -13.62 2.42 10.24
C ARG A 167 -14.46 1.54 11.17
N GLU A 168 -13.95 0.38 11.47
CA GLU A 168 -14.61 -0.58 12.37
C GLU A 168 -13.60 -1.06 13.42
N ASP A 169 -14.12 -1.47 14.58
CA ASP A 169 -13.30 -2.08 15.63
C ASP A 169 -12.84 -3.49 15.23
N ALA A 170 -11.93 -4.03 15.99
CA ALA A 170 -11.44 -5.40 15.91
C ALA A 170 -10.86 -5.83 14.54
N THR A 171 -10.88 -5.00 13.51
CA THR A 171 -10.12 -5.27 12.27
C THR A 171 -8.64 -5.04 12.55
N MET A 172 -7.81 -6.06 12.32
CA MET A 172 -6.38 -6.04 12.64
C MET A 172 -5.53 -5.90 11.38
N LEU A 173 -4.48 -5.11 11.47
CA LEU A 173 -3.47 -4.96 10.42
C LEU A 173 -2.08 -5.22 10.98
N ASP A 174 -1.39 -6.20 10.40
CA ASP A 174 -0.06 -6.65 10.79
C ASP A 174 1.04 -6.06 9.89
N ALA A 175 0.84 -6.13 8.59
CA ALA A 175 1.82 -5.66 7.62
C ALA A 175 1.16 -5.11 6.35
N ILE A 176 1.91 -4.29 5.63
CA ILE A 176 1.54 -3.73 4.33
C ILE A 176 2.55 -4.18 3.29
N PHE A 177 2.08 -4.54 2.11
CA PHE A 177 2.93 -4.83 0.96
C PHE A 177 2.52 -3.96 -0.23
N VAL A 178 3.51 -3.27 -0.80
CA VAL A 178 3.37 -2.37 -1.95
C VAL A 178 4.06 -2.99 -3.15
N THR A 179 3.41 -3.02 -4.31
CA THR A 179 4.02 -3.60 -5.51
C THR A 179 3.54 -2.91 -6.79
N THR A 180 4.40 -2.92 -7.81
CA THR A 180 4.01 -2.56 -9.18
C THR A 180 3.26 -3.68 -9.91
N ASN A 181 3.14 -4.86 -9.31
CA ASN A 181 2.30 -5.94 -9.83
C ASN A 181 0.81 -5.67 -9.57
N VAL A 182 0.23 -4.77 -10.35
CA VAL A 182 -1.18 -4.38 -10.23
C VAL A 182 -2.16 -5.43 -10.77
N LYS A 183 -1.65 -6.48 -11.41
CA LYS A 183 -2.48 -7.56 -11.98
C LYS A 183 -2.70 -8.72 -11.01
N ALA A 184 -1.88 -8.83 -9.96
CA ALA A 184 -2.05 -9.85 -8.95
C ALA A 184 -3.40 -9.65 -8.23
N THR A 185 -4.16 -10.72 -8.11
CA THR A 185 -5.47 -10.74 -7.44
C THR A 185 -5.33 -11.33 -6.03
N ALA A 186 -6.40 -11.26 -5.24
CA ALA A 186 -6.44 -11.91 -3.93
C ALA A 186 -6.10 -13.42 -3.97
N ALA A 187 -6.29 -14.07 -5.13
CA ALA A 187 -5.90 -15.47 -5.34
C ALA A 187 -4.38 -15.65 -5.53
N ASP A 188 -3.66 -14.59 -5.89
CA ASP A 188 -2.22 -14.64 -6.22
C ASP A 188 -1.32 -14.29 -5.03
N GLN A 189 -1.72 -14.65 -3.82
CA GLN A 189 -0.99 -14.34 -2.58
C GLN A 189 0.48 -14.80 -2.57
N ALA A 190 0.88 -15.69 -3.48
CA ALA A 190 2.25 -16.17 -3.58
C ALA A 190 3.29 -15.08 -3.90
N ASN A 191 2.84 -13.92 -4.41
CA ASN A 191 3.68 -12.80 -4.79
C ASN A 191 3.79 -11.73 -3.71
N VAL A 192 3.13 -11.91 -2.56
CA VAL A 192 3.22 -11.00 -1.42
C VAL A 192 3.99 -11.67 -0.28
N ARG A 193 4.67 -10.87 0.51
CA ARG A 193 5.51 -11.36 1.60
C ARG A 193 5.47 -10.46 2.82
N LEU A 194 5.71 -11.03 3.97
CA LEU A 194 5.94 -10.29 5.20
C LEU A 194 7.26 -9.50 5.14
N PRO A 195 7.37 -8.43 5.92
CA PRO A 195 8.62 -7.69 6.08
C PRO A 195 9.75 -8.56 6.62
N THR A 196 10.92 -8.41 6.04
CA THR A 196 12.17 -9.01 6.52
C THR A 196 12.87 -8.06 7.50
N ASP A 197 13.92 -8.54 8.19
CA ASP A 197 14.76 -7.66 9.02
C ASP A 197 15.35 -6.50 8.23
N LYS A 198 15.63 -6.69 6.94
CA LYS A 198 16.11 -5.63 6.07
C LYS A 198 15.03 -4.58 5.82
N ASP A 199 13.79 -5.01 5.57
CA ASP A 199 12.66 -4.09 5.35
C ASP A 199 12.39 -3.27 6.61
N ARG A 200 12.34 -3.91 7.78
CA ARG A 200 12.21 -3.25 9.08
C ARG A 200 13.31 -2.21 9.32
N LYS A 201 14.55 -2.58 9.03
CA LYS A 201 15.67 -1.66 9.17
C LYS A 201 15.52 -0.44 8.28
N ILE A 202 15.14 -0.62 7.02
CA ILE A 202 14.91 0.48 6.07
C ILE A 202 13.76 1.37 6.56
N GLN A 203 12.67 0.78 7.04
CA GLN A 203 11.53 1.52 7.57
C GLN A 203 11.94 2.38 8.78
N ILE A 204 12.66 1.81 9.75
CA ILE A 204 13.15 2.51 10.94
C ILE A 204 14.18 3.62 10.57
N GLU A 205 15.10 3.33 9.66
CA GLU A 205 16.11 4.31 9.20
C GLU A 205 15.46 5.47 8.45
N GLY A 206 14.43 5.21 7.65
CA GLY A 206 13.60 6.25 7.03
C GLY A 206 12.97 7.16 8.08
N LEU A 207 12.39 6.60 9.13
CA LEU A 207 11.85 7.34 10.28
C LEU A 207 12.93 8.15 11.02
N ALA A 208 14.13 7.60 11.19
CA ALA A 208 15.23 8.22 11.93
C ALA A 208 15.89 9.38 11.18
N VAL A 209 15.97 9.34 9.87
CA VAL A 209 16.50 10.44 9.03
C VAL A 209 15.58 11.64 9.12
N ASP A 210 14.29 11.42 9.24
CA ASP A 210 13.31 12.46 9.43
C ASP A 210 13.45 13.15 10.81
N ALA A 211 13.71 12.39 11.87
CA ALA A 211 13.85 12.93 13.23
C ALA A 211 15.05 13.88 13.42
N LYS A 212 16.08 13.81 12.57
CA LYS A 212 17.33 14.59 12.74
C LYS A 212 17.44 15.90 11.97
N GLY A 213 16.44 16.34 11.24
CA GLY A 213 16.53 17.65 10.59
C GLY A 213 15.63 17.86 9.36
N LYS A 214 14.96 16.83 8.88
CA LYS A 214 13.99 16.94 7.78
C LYS A 214 12.54 16.88 8.27
N ALA A 215 12.26 16.25 9.40
CA ALA A 215 10.93 16.11 9.96
C ALA A 215 10.24 17.45 10.20
N ALA A 216 10.97 18.43 10.69
CA ALA A 216 10.42 19.78 10.93
C ALA A 216 10.09 20.53 9.64
N THR A 217 10.77 20.23 8.53
CA THR A 217 10.54 20.93 7.25
C THR A 217 9.56 20.17 6.35
N THR A 218 9.61 18.86 6.30
CA THR A 218 8.73 18.08 5.42
C THR A 218 7.36 17.87 6.06
N TRP A 219 7.30 17.52 7.34
CA TRP A 219 6.06 17.47 8.11
C TRP A 219 5.39 18.84 8.29
N GLY A 220 6.18 19.87 8.60
CA GLY A 220 5.69 21.23 8.67
C GLY A 220 5.21 21.75 7.32
N GLY A 221 5.85 21.35 6.23
CA GLY A 221 5.44 21.66 4.87
C GLY A 221 4.18 20.90 4.45
N LEU A 222 4.08 19.61 4.78
CA LEU A 222 2.88 18.81 4.53
C LEU A 222 1.69 19.30 5.37
N LYS A 223 1.86 19.57 6.66
CA LYS A 223 0.81 20.15 7.52
C LYS A 223 0.37 21.56 7.08
N GLN A 224 1.24 22.37 6.46
CA GLN A 224 0.85 23.66 5.91
C GLN A 224 0.10 23.56 4.58
N VAL A 225 0.40 22.55 3.78
CA VAL A 225 -0.30 22.31 2.51
C VAL A 225 -1.65 21.62 2.75
N TYR A 226 -1.75 20.83 3.81
CA TYR A 226 -2.95 20.07 4.20
C TYR A 226 -3.38 20.49 5.61
N GLN A 227 -3.85 21.74 5.77
CA GLN A 227 -4.56 22.14 6.99
C GLN A 227 -5.85 21.35 7.09
N PHE A 228 -5.83 20.32 7.94
CA PHE A 228 -7.01 19.58 8.39
C PHE A 228 -7.74 20.38 9.49
#